data_a1ac200bce57772fc93c07b21c7c6c03
#
_entry.id   a1ac200bce57772fc93c07b21c7c6c03
#
_cell.length_a   1.000
_cell.length_b   1.000
_cell.length_c   1.000
_cell.angle_alpha   90.00
_cell.angle_beta   90.00
_cell.angle_gamma   90.00
#
_symmetry.space_group_name_H-M   'P 1'
#
loop_
_entity.id
_entity.type
_entity.pdbx_description
1 polymer ?
#
loop_
_entity_poly.entity_id
_entity_poly.type
_entity_poly.pdbx_seq_one_letter_code
_entity_poly.pdbx_strand_id
1 'polypeptide(L)'
;MCNTCGCSSANSSSAKEITENPGMTRRAAVGAVGACAGALTLTACGSSMDSDATATSIDPGAPAEPTDMAAVADVPVGGVIKATAQGTSVMITQPTEGTFHAFSSVCTHQGCQVNAQKEKTINCPCHASVFSTEDGAPQGGPAETALPEFPLEIKGDRIWVG
;
A
#
# COMPACT_ATOMS: atom_id res chain seq x y z
N MET A 1 -29.84 44.03 27.44
CA MET A 1 -31.10 43.31 27.21
C MET A 1 -30.75 41.86 26.94
N CYS A 2 -31.15 41.04 27.88
CA CYS A 2 -30.96 39.58 27.90
C CYS A 2 -31.77 38.89 26.81
N ASN A 3 -31.28 37.75 26.33
CA ASN A 3 -32.03 36.50 26.13
C ASN A 3 -31.02 35.42 25.70
N THR A 4 -30.60 34.56 26.53
CA THR A 4 -31.15 33.40 27.24
C THR A 4 -31.83 32.39 26.34
N CYS A 5 -31.36 31.16 26.56
CA CYS A 5 -31.95 29.83 26.30
C CYS A 5 -31.59 29.20 24.95
N GLY A 6 -31.25 27.94 24.92
CA GLY A 6 -31.40 26.90 25.90
C GLY A 6 -30.66 25.64 25.48
N CYS A 7 -30.20 24.98 26.50
CA CYS A 7 -29.77 23.60 26.44
C CYS A 7 -30.93 22.66 26.08
N SER A 8 -30.68 21.70 25.27
CA SER A 8 -31.40 20.42 25.39
C SER A 8 -30.51 19.27 25.02
N SER A 9 -30.17 18.57 26.03
CA SER A 9 -29.70 17.21 26.13
C SER A 9 -30.70 16.22 25.55
N ALA A 10 -30.19 15.18 24.96
CA ALA A 10 -30.67 13.82 25.06
C ALA A 10 -29.77 12.97 24.15
N ASN A 11 -28.74 12.36 24.65
CA ASN A 11 -28.71 11.06 25.25
C ASN A 11 -29.60 10.03 24.52
N SER A 12 -28.98 9.13 23.85
CA SER A 12 -29.47 7.77 23.78
C SER A 12 -28.32 6.81 23.59
N SER A 13 -27.93 6.24 24.71
CA SER A 13 -27.14 5.03 24.81
C SER A 13 -27.90 3.91 24.11
N SER A 14 -27.28 3.28 23.15
CA SER A 14 -27.67 1.95 22.71
C SER A 14 -26.46 1.06 22.82
N ALA A 15 -26.36 0.45 23.97
CA ALA A 15 -25.51 -0.70 24.22
C ALA A 15 -26.05 -1.84 23.35
N LYS A 16 -25.28 -2.28 22.36
CA LYS A 16 -25.57 -3.48 21.59
C LYS A 16 -24.79 -4.63 22.20
N GLU A 17 -25.55 -5.53 22.76
CA GLU A 17 -25.12 -6.77 23.38
C GLU A 17 -24.14 -7.56 22.51
N ILE A 18 -23.08 -7.98 23.17
CA ILE A 18 -22.13 -8.96 22.67
C ILE A 18 -22.77 -10.32 22.86
N THR A 19 -23.26 -10.91 21.79
CA THR A 19 -23.67 -12.31 21.79
C THR A 19 -22.40 -13.18 21.73
N GLU A 20 -22.12 -13.81 22.84
CA GLU A 20 -21.16 -14.90 22.96
C GLU A 20 -21.60 -16.07 22.08
N ASN A 21 -20.68 -16.54 21.26
CA ASN A 21 -20.85 -17.73 20.44
C ASN A 21 -20.20 -18.92 21.14
N PRO A 22 -20.95 -19.84 21.76
CA PRO A 22 -20.36 -20.98 22.44
C PRO A 22 -20.23 -22.16 21.46
N GLY A 23 -19.02 -22.68 21.33
CA GLY A 23 -18.83 -24.06 21.00
C GLY A 23 -18.25 -24.41 19.66
N MET A 24 -16.93 -24.50 19.61
CA MET A 24 -16.28 -25.33 18.62
C MET A 24 -15.44 -26.39 19.33
N THR A 25 -16.07 -27.53 19.50
CA THR A 25 -15.50 -28.75 20.05
C THR A 25 -14.41 -29.30 19.14
N ARG A 26 -13.23 -29.50 19.76
CA ARG A 26 -12.13 -30.26 19.18
C ARG A 26 -12.54 -31.72 19.09
N ARG A 27 -12.66 -32.25 17.89
CA ARG A 27 -12.69 -33.70 17.66
C ARG A 27 -11.34 -34.12 17.06
N ALA A 28 -10.60 -34.80 17.90
CA ALA A 28 -9.48 -35.61 17.48
C ALA A 28 -10.00 -36.80 16.65
N ALA A 29 -9.46 -37.02 15.48
CA ALA A 29 -9.57 -38.27 14.75
C ALA A 29 -8.17 -38.82 14.52
N VAL A 30 -7.85 -39.86 15.28
CA VAL A 30 -6.71 -40.74 15.12
C VAL A 30 -7.18 -41.93 14.23
N GLY A 31 -6.35 -42.37 13.30
CA GLY A 31 -6.51 -43.60 12.54
C GLY A 31 -6.13 -43.40 11.06
N ALA A 32 -5.24 -44.09 10.44
CA ALA A 32 -4.84 -45.44 10.43
C ALA A 32 -3.56 -45.58 9.58
N VAL A 33 -2.69 -46.46 10.03
CA VAL A 33 -1.48 -46.93 9.34
C VAL A 33 -1.87 -47.73 8.10
N GLY A 34 -1.31 -47.35 6.92
CA GLY A 34 -1.37 -48.11 5.70
C GLY A 34 0.03 -48.17 5.07
N ALA A 35 0.71 -49.28 5.30
CA ALA A 35 1.97 -49.60 4.63
C ALA A 35 1.68 -50.10 3.21
N CYS A 36 2.19 -49.42 2.18
CA CYS A 36 2.34 -49.94 0.84
C CYS A 36 3.76 -49.73 0.37
N ALA A 37 4.51 -50.80 0.32
CA ALA A 37 5.78 -50.89 -0.40
C ALA A 37 5.50 -50.92 -1.91
N GLY A 38 6.13 -50.06 -2.68
CA GLY A 38 6.01 -50.01 -4.15
C GLY A 38 7.21 -49.30 -4.78
N ALA A 39 8.03 -50.09 -5.40
CA ALA A 39 9.12 -49.87 -6.34
C ALA A 39 9.47 -48.49 -6.85
N LEU A 40 10.76 -48.17 -6.71
CA LEU A 40 11.53 -47.09 -7.31
C LEU A 40 11.59 -47.22 -8.84
N THR A 41 11.04 -46.29 -9.58
CA THR A 41 11.48 -45.98 -10.94
C THR A 41 11.92 -44.52 -10.98
N LEU A 42 13.20 -44.29 -10.93
CA LEU A 42 13.87 -43.04 -11.23
C LEU A 42 13.77 -42.77 -12.73
N THR A 43 12.79 -42.00 -13.15
CA THR A 43 12.79 -41.39 -14.47
C THR A 43 13.32 -39.97 -14.29
N ALA A 44 14.59 -39.78 -14.59
CA ALA A 44 15.20 -38.47 -14.69
C ALA A 44 14.68 -37.80 -15.97
N CYS A 45 13.61 -37.00 -15.86
CA CYS A 45 13.30 -35.99 -16.85
C CYS A 45 14.07 -34.73 -16.45
N GLY A 46 15.17 -34.49 -17.16
CA GLY A 46 15.84 -33.23 -17.15
C GLY A 46 14.90 -32.16 -17.76
N SER A 47 14.22 -31.43 -16.93
CA SER A 47 13.60 -30.16 -17.32
C SER A 47 14.63 -29.08 -17.07
N SER A 48 15.14 -28.50 -18.15
CA SER A 48 15.85 -27.25 -18.14
C SER A 48 15.01 -26.26 -17.38
N MET A 49 15.43 -25.93 -16.17
CA MET A 49 14.89 -24.80 -15.44
C MET A 49 15.47 -23.55 -16.09
N ASP A 50 14.78 -23.05 -17.09
CA ASP A 50 14.90 -21.64 -17.43
C ASP A 50 14.44 -20.88 -16.19
N SER A 51 15.42 -20.49 -15.38
CA SER A 51 15.23 -19.63 -14.23
C SER A 51 15.05 -18.20 -14.74
N ASP A 52 14.00 -17.96 -15.48
CA ASP A 52 13.40 -16.65 -15.60
C ASP A 52 12.27 -16.54 -14.56
N ALA A 53 12.66 -16.76 -13.32
CA ALA A 53 11.90 -16.25 -12.21
C ALA A 53 12.24 -14.78 -12.12
N THR A 54 11.66 -13.98 -13.00
CA THR A 54 11.31 -12.61 -12.68
C THR A 54 10.41 -12.74 -11.45
N ALA A 55 11.01 -12.73 -10.27
CA ALA A 55 10.31 -12.50 -9.04
C ALA A 55 9.72 -11.10 -9.18
N THR A 56 8.52 -11.03 -9.74
CA THR A 56 7.66 -9.88 -9.61
C THR A 56 7.40 -9.78 -8.12
N SER A 57 8.30 -9.08 -7.43
CA SER A 57 8.00 -8.55 -6.11
C SER A 57 6.79 -7.67 -6.33
N ILE A 58 5.61 -8.21 -6.03
CA ILE A 58 4.40 -7.41 -5.97
C ILE A 58 4.67 -6.44 -4.84
N ASP A 59 5.15 -5.27 -5.19
CA ASP A 59 5.30 -4.16 -4.25
C ASP A 59 3.88 -3.87 -3.71
N PRO A 60 3.67 -3.99 -2.39
CA PRO A 60 2.37 -3.77 -1.78
C PRO A 60 1.98 -2.29 -1.84
N GLY A 61 1.71 -1.78 -2.99
CA GLY A 61 1.36 -0.38 -3.24
C GLY A 61 1.32 -0.03 -4.72
N ALA A 62 1.82 -0.93 -5.59
CA ALA A 62 1.68 -0.74 -7.04
C ALA A 62 0.24 -1.04 -7.49
N PRO A 63 -0.32 -0.26 -8.43
CA PRO A 63 -1.51 -0.67 -9.16
C PRO A 63 -1.24 -1.97 -9.92
N ALA A 64 -2.20 -2.90 -9.90
CA ALA A 64 -2.08 -4.18 -10.63
C ALA A 64 -2.17 -4.00 -12.15
N GLU A 65 -2.77 -2.91 -12.60
CA GLU A 65 -2.96 -2.51 -13.99
C GLU A 65 -2.72 -1.01 -14.12
N PRO A 66 -2.27 -0.52 -15.28
CA PRO A 66 -2.13 0.91 -15.50
C PRO A 66 -3.43 1.66 -15.16
N THR A 67 -3.36 2.50 -14.15
CA THR A 67 -4.52 3.15 -13.56
C THR A 67 -4.40 4.67 -13.69
N ASP A 68 -5.48 5.32 -14.11
CA ASP A 68 -5.59 6.78 -14.13
C ASP A 68 -5.64 7.31 -12.69
N MET A 69 -4.57 7.98 -12.25
CA MET A 69 -4.39 8.39 -10.87
C MET A 69 -4.68 9.87 -10.62
N ALA A 70 -4.32 10.77 -11.55
CA ALA A 70 -4.46 12.21 -11.34
C ALA A 70 -4.45 12.99 -12.65
N ALA A 71 -4.89 14.24 -12.62
CA ALA A 71 -4.60 15.18 -13.70
C ALA A 71 -3.18 15.76 -13.55
N VAL A 72 -2.53 16.03 -14.66
CA VAL A 72 -1.21 16.71 -14.68
C VAL A 72 -1.27 18.05 -13.93
N ALA A 73 -2.38 18.78 -14.09
CA ALA A 73 -2.58 20.08 -13.45
C ALA A 73 -2.74 20.01 -11.92
N ASP A 74 -3.06 18.84 -11.37
CA ASP A 74 -3.22 18.67 -9.92
C ASP A 74 -1.88 18.54 -9.18
N VAL A 75 -0.78 18.28 -9.91
CA VAL A 75 0.55 18.09 -9.31
C VAL A 75 1.35 19.39 -9.45
N PRO A 76 1.58 20.10 -8.34
CA PRO A 76 2.31 21.38 -8.41
C PRO A 76 3.79 21.16 -8.77
N VAL A 77 4.39 22.08 -9.52
CA VAL A 77 5.82 22.08 -9.81
C VAL A 77 6.62 22.27 -8.51
N GLY A 78 7.63 21.42 -8.30
CA GLY A 78 8.38 21.33 -7.05
C GLY A 78 7.60 20.69 -5.92
N GLY A 79 6.52 19.95 -6.23
CA GLY A 79 5.60 19.44 -5.25
C GLY A 79 5.27 17.95 -5.36
N VAL A 80 4.35 17.53 -4.50
CA VAL A 80 3.88 16.15 -4.38
C VAL A 80 2.41 16.12 -3.98
N ILE A 81 1.68 15.19 -4.54
CA ILE A 81 0.33 14.83 -4.10
C ILE A 81 0.25 13.35 -3.74
N LYS A 82 -0.73 12.98 -2.92
CA LYS A 82 -1.12 11.58 -2.73
C LYS A 82 -2.35 11.32 -3.56
N ALA A 83 -2.21 10.52 -4.61
CA ALA A 83 -3.30 10.10 -5.46
C ALA A 83 -3.82 8.73 -5.03
N THR A 84 -5.13 8.54 -5.10
CA THR A 84 -5.76 7.25 -4.74
C THR A 84 -6.81 6.90 -5.79
N ALA A 85 -6.66 5.73 -6.40
CA ALA A 85 -7.62 5.17 -7.33
C ALA A 85 -7.69 3.65 -7.17
N GLN A 86 -8.87 3.07 -7.34
CA GLN A 86 -9.12 1.62 -7.27
C GLN A 86 -8.58 0.95 -5.99
N GLY A 87 -8.57 1.69 -4.87
CA GLY A 87 -8.08 1.18 -3.58
C GLY A 87 -6.56 1.23 -3.41
N THR A 88 -5.81 1.67 -4.42
CA THR A 88 -4.36 1.86 -4.38
C THR A 88 -4.03 3.34 -4.23
N SER A 89 -3.03 3.65 -3.40
CA SER A 89 -2.52 5.00 -3.21
C SER A 89 -1.07 5.09 -3.64
N VAL A 90 -0.72 6.16 -4.35
CA VAL A 90 0.65 6.47 -4.77
C VAL A 90 0.99 7.92 -4.46
N MET A 91 2.27 8.21 -4.33
CA MET A 91 2.80 9.57 -4.23
C MET A 91 3.22 10.00 -5.62
N ILE A 92 2.59 11.03 -6.18
CA ILE A 92 2.96 11.59 -7.49
C ILE A 92 3.67 12.90 -7.25
N THR A 93 4.86 13.05 -7.81
CA THR A 93 5.71 14.24 -7.66
C THR A 93 5.97 14.89 -9.01
N GLN A 94 6.24 16.20 -8.99
CA GLN A 94 6.71 16.95 -10.13
C GLN A 94 7.90 17.83 -9.69
N PRO A 95 9.10 17.26 -9.50
CA PRO A 95 10.24 18.04 -8.99
C PRO A 95 10.61 19.22 -9.90
N THR A 96 10.51 19.06 -11.20
CA THR A 96 10.67 20.11 -12.21
C THR A 96 9.52 20.08 -13.20
N GLU A 97 9.22 21.18 -13.84
CA GLU A 97 8.12 21.28 -14.78
C GLU A 97 8.20 20.20 -15.87
N GLY A 98 7.13 19.43 -16.01
CA GLY A 98 7.01 18.33 -16.98
C GLY A 98 7.71 17.03 -16.59
N THR A 99 8.41 16.98 -15.46
CA THR A 99 9.06 15.76 -14.95
C THR A 99 8.23 15.17 -13.80
N PHE A 100 7.72 13.97 -14.01
CA PHE A 100 6.85 13.32 -13.01
C PHE A 100 7.46 12.00 -12.55
N HIS A 101 7.29 11.70 -11.27
CA HIS A 101 7.62 10.41 -10.67
C HIS A 101 6.42 9.88 -9.87
N ALA A 102 6.28 8.57 -9.79
CA ALA A 102 5.29 7.91 -8.97
C ALA A 102 6.00 6.98 -7.98
N PHE A 103 5.81 7.20 -6.70
CA PHE A 103 6.42 6.39 -5.64
C PHE A 103 5.35 5.66 -4.84
N SER A 104 5.76 4.56 -4.22
CA SER A 104 4.93 3.85 -3.26
C SER A 104 4.48 4.79 -2.12
N SER A 105 3.23 4.67 -1.71
CA SER A 105 2.74 5.34 -0.51
C SER A 105 3.02 4.56 0.78
N VAL A 106 3.80 3.47 0.69
CA VAL A 106 4.15 2.60 1.83
C VAL A 106 5.56 2.91 2.31
N CYS A 107 5.68 3.37 3.55
CA CYS A 107 6.96 3.69 4.17
C CYS A 107 7.86 2.47 4.30
N THR A 108 9.09 2.58 3.84
CA THR A 108 10.08 1.49 3.85
C THR A 108 10.61 1.12 5.24
N HIS A 109 10.31 1.93 6.27
CA HIS A 109 10.67 1.61 7.65
C HIS A 109 9.79 0.48 8.22
N GLN A 110 8.47 0.66 8.28
CA GLN A 110 7.53 -0.30 8.90
C GLN A 110 6.16 -0.32 8.21
N GLY A 111 6.05 0.00 6.94
CA GLY A 111 4.83 -0.17 6.17
C GLY A 111 3.72 0.87 6.42
N CYS A 112 3.97 1.92 7.20
CA CYS A 112 2.98 2.98 7.38
C CYS A 112 2.71 3.74 6.08
N GLN A 113 1.50 4.25 5.91
CA GLN A 113 1.18 5.13 4.80
C GLN A 113 1.87 6.48 4.94
N VAL A 114 2.64 6.88 3.92
CA VAL A 114 3.22 8.22 3.85
C VAL A 114 2.21 9.23 3.33
N ASN A 115 2.47 10.51 3.55
CA ASN A 115 1.63 11.61 3.12
C ASN A 115 2.45 12.74 2.50
N ALA A 116 1.83 13.52 1.60
CA ALA A 116 2.35 14.79 1.16
C ALA A 116 2.26 15.81 2.30
N GLN A 117 3.38 16.41 2.70
CA GLN A 117 3.38 17.49 3.68
C GLN A 117 3.55 18.83 2.99
N LYS A 118 2.55 19.69 3.12
CA LYS A 118 2.53 21.02 2.48
C LYS A 118 2.85 20.93 0.97
N GLU A 119 2.49 19.81 0.35
CA GLU A 119 2.72 19.54 -1.07
C GLU A 119 4.20 19.62 -1.52
N LYS A 120 5.16 19.52 -0.60
CA LYS A 120 6.60 19.68 -0.88
C LYS A 120 7.48 18.54 -0.45
N THR A 121 7.05 17.73 0.51
CA THR A 121 7.82 16.61 1.04
C THR A 121 6.93 15.40 1.27
N ILE A 122 7.51 14.23 1.16
CA ILE A 122 6.85 12.95 1.47
C ILE A 122 7.23 12.58 2.90
N ASN A 123 6.26 12.51 3.79
CA ASN A 123 6.49 12.26 5.21
C ASN A 123 5.72 11.05 5.72
N CYS A 124 6.39 10.24 6.53
CA CYS A 124 5.77 9.18 7.27
C CYS A 124 5.31 9.68 8.66
N PRO A 125 4.02 9.61 8.98
CA PRO A 125 3.51 10.12 10.27
C PRO A 125 3.87 9.23 11.46
N CYS A 126 4.25 7.95 11.23
CA CYS A 126 4.51 7.00 12.32
C CYS A 126 5.80 7.31 13.07
N HIS A 127 6.90 7.50 12.33
CA HIS A 127 8.24 7.68 12.92
C HIS A 127 9.03 8.81 12.24
N ALA A 128 8.33 9.73 11.60
CA ALA A 128 8.88 10.94 11.02
C ALA A 128 9.97 10.71 9.94
N SER A 129 9.92 9.58 9.21
CA SER A 129 10.76 9.44 8.02
C SER A 129 10.33 10.44 6.95
N VAL A 130 11.30 11.05 6.30
CA VAL A 130 11.12 12.04 5.23
C VAL A 130 11.80 11.52 3.98
N PHE A 131 11.11 11.65 2.83
CA PHE A 131 11.61 11.16 1.55
C PHE A 131 11.65 12.28 0.52
N SER A 132 12.62 12.18 -0.38
CA SER A 132 12.82 13.06 -1.51
C SER A 132 11.69 12.94 -2.52
N THR A 133 11.32 14.05 -3.13
CA THR A 133 10.36 14.11 -4.24
C THR A 133 10.99 13.84 -5.61
N GLU A 134 12.33 13.77 -5.69
CA GLU A 134 13.05 13.55 -6.93
C GLU A 134 13.30 12.07 -7.21
N ASP A 135 13.69 11.31 -6.18
CA ASP A 135 14.16 9.93 -6.30
C ASP A 135 13.63 9.01 -5.20
N GLY A 136 12.71 9.51 -4.35
CA GLY A 136 12.15 8.74 -3.23
C GLY A 136 13.15 8.43 -2.11
N ALA A 137 14.41 8.91 -2.17
CA ALA A 137 15.44 8.59 -1.19
C ALA A 137 15.10 9.14 0.20
N PRO A 138 15.48 8.42 1.29
CA PRO A 138 15.27 8.92 2.65
C PRO A 138 16.17 10.12 2.92
N GLN A 139 15.57 11.21 3.40
CA GLN A 139 16.23 12.45 3.79
C GLN A 139 16.29 12.64 5.30
N GLY A 140 15.55 11.82 6.05
CA GLY A 140 15.53 11.88 7.50
C GLY A 140 14.61 10.82 8.11
N GLY A 141 14.76 10.61 9.43
CA GLY A 141 14.03 9.58 10.16
C GLY A 141 14.67 8.19 10.04
N PRO A 142 13.96 7.14 10.48
CA PRO A 142 14.53 5.80 10.58
C PRO A 142 14.44 4.95 9.30
N ALA A 143 13.84 5.42 8.21
CA ALA A 143 13.87 4.70 6.94
C ALA A 143 15.28 4.74 6.33
N GLU A 144 15.77 3.59 5.86
CA GLU A 144 17.12 3.45 5.31
C GLU A 144 17.12 3.25 3.78
N THR A 145 15.96 2.94 3.20
CA THR A 145 15.81 2.66 1.76
C THR A 145 14.81 3.63 1.13
N ALA A 146 15.01 3.91 -0.17
CA ALA A 146 14.11 4.76 -0.93
C ALA A 146 12.70 4.14 -1.04
N LEU A 147 11.71 4.98 -1.27
CA LEU A 147 10.39 4.51 -1.68
C LEU A 147 10.50 3.86 -3.06
N PRO A 148 9.89 2.69 -3.28
CA PRO A 148 9.82 2.10 -4.60
C PRO A 148 9.17 3.06 -5.62
N GLU A 149 9.76 3.15 -6.81
CA GLU A 149 9.23 3.92 -7.91
C GLU A 149 8.42 3.02 -8.85
N PHE A 150 7.29 3.52 -9.34
CA PHE A 150 6.41 2.83 -10.26
C PHE A 150 6.48 3.42 -11.66
N PRO A 151 6.28 2.60 -12.71
CA PRO A 151 6.11 3.11 -14.06
C PRO A 151 5.00 4.15 -14.13
N LEU A 152 5.27 5.25 -14.85
CA LEU A 152 4.33 6.35 -15.02
C LEU A 152 4.25 6.73 -16.49
N GLU A 153 3.04 6.93 -17.01
CA GLU A 153 2.77 7.42 -18.35
C GLU A 153 1.83 8.62 -18.33
N ILE A 154 2.12 9.61 -19.15
CA ILE A 154 1.21 10.74 -19.36
C ILE A 154 0.41 10.50 -20.64
N LYS A 155 -0.92 10.44 -20.51
CA LYS A 155 -1.87 10.29 -21.62
C LYS A 155 -2.77 11.52 -21.67
N GLY A 156 -2.46 12.42 -22.62
CA GLY A 156 -3.13 13.72 -22.71
C GLY A 156 -2.82 14.60 -21.48
N ASP A 157 -3.82 14.86 -20.66
CA ASP A 157 -3.74 15.64 -19.42
C ASP A 157 -3.81 14.77 -18.15
N ARG A 158 -3.70 13.43 -18.31
CA ARG A 158 -3.84 12.46 -17.22
C ARG A 158 -2.55 11.69 -16.98
N ILE A 159 -2.30 11.39 -15.69
CA ILE A 159 -1.18 10.61 -15.22
C ILE A 159 -1.66 9.20 -14.90
N TRP A 160 -1.06 8.23 -15.58
CA TRP A 160 -1.32 6.80 -15.41
C TRP A 160 -0.13 6.16 -14.71
N VAL A 161 -0.39 5.26 -13.76
CA VAL A 161 0.64 4.56 -12.99
C VAL A 161 0.34 3.06 -12.99
N GLY A 162 1.39 2.22 -13.21
CA GLY A 162 1.29 0.75 -13.23
C GLY A 162 1.99 0.08 -14.37
#